data_f38198bc0da68c269dc7cd4ad3fde992
#
_entry.id   f38198bc0da68c269dc7cd4ad3fde992
#
_cell.length_a   1.000
_cell.length_b   1.000
_cell.length_c   1.000
_cell.angle_alpha   90.00
_cell.angle_beta   90.00
_cell.angle_gamma   90.00
#
_symmetry.space_group_name_H-M   'P 1'
#
loop_
_entity.id
_entity.type
_entity.pdbx_description
1 polymer ?
#
loop_
_entity_poly.entity_id
_entity_poly.type
_entity_poly.pdbx_seq_one_letter_code
_entity_poly.pdbx_strand_id
1 'polypeptide(L)'
;MRKYVGFLFALVILCQPIQSRAFERQCPKPIEVTYAEAQELMEIASAEALNQGEDGMLLVMSVIINRVSSSEYPNTIHEVIHQSHQFYTKGMKSAEITPEVHMALARLEMGNLYPELVAFERKDNNALDMYYSEAFTHGDHTFYTCKH
;
A
#
# COMPACT_ATOMS: atom_id res chain seq x y z
N MET A 1 -2.37 58.78 -53.27
CA MET A 1 -1.86 58.84 -51.89
C MET A 1 -2.44 57.71 -51.09
N ARG A 2 -1.66 56.63 -50.89
CA ARG A 2 -2.08 55.43 -50.14
C ARG A 2 -1.48 55.53 -48.76
N LYS A 3 -2.33 55.66 -47.71
CA LYS A 3 -1.93 55.68 -46.32
C LYS A 3 -1.81 54.23 -45.82
N TYR A 4 -0.62 53.78 -45.53
CA TYR A 4 -0.36 52.49 -44.83
C TYR A 4 -0.57 52.75 -43.36
N VAL A 5 -1.60 52.10 -42.78
CA VAL A 5 -1.81 51.98 -41.33
C VAL A 5 -1.04 50.74 -40.86
N GLY A 6 0.08 50.99 -40.24
CA GLY A 6 0.88 49.89 -39.63
C GLY A 6 0.18 49.39 -38.36
N PHE A 7 -0.20 48.11 -38.35
CA PHE A 7 -0.67 47.41 -37.17
C PHE A 7 0.52 46.87 -36.40
N LEU A 8 0.87 47.53 -35.30
CA LEU A 8 1.86 47.03 -34.34
C LEU A 8 1.17 45.94 -33.53
N PHE A 9 1.46 44.65 -33.83
CA PHE A 9 1.13 43.56 -32.95
C PHE A 9 2.15 43.53 -31.78
N ALA A 10 1.73 44.04 -30.61
CA ALA A 10 2.46 43.85 -29.37
C ALA A 10 2.32 42.41 -28.93
N LEU A 11 3.40 41.63 -29.09
CA LEU A 11 3.48 40.26 -28.59
C LEU A 11 3.65 40.30 -27.06
N VAL A 12 2.54 40.23 -26.34
CA VAL A 12 2.58 40.07 -24.87
C VAL A 12 2.92 38.62 -24.58
N ILE A 13 4.20 38.35 -24.32
CA ILE A 13 4.64 37.07 -23.76
C ILE A 13 4.17 37.05 -22.33
N LEU A 14 3.04 36.36 -22.07
CA LEU A 14 2.61 36.01 -20.72
C LEU A 14 3.62 35.03 -20.14
N CYS A 15 4.55 35.58 -19.37
CA CYS A 15 5.42 34.79 -18.51
C CYS A 15 4.55 34.15 -17.42
N GLN A 16 4.02 32.95 -17.69
CA GLN A 16 3.32 32.18 -16.66
C GLN A 16 4.36 31.69 -15.66
N PRO A 17 4.17 31.95 -14.35
CA PRO A 17 5.07 31.36 -13.36
C PRO A 17 4.93 29.85 -13.46
N ILE A 18 6.04 29.16 -13.74
CA ILE A 18 6.13 27.72 -13.58
C ILE A 18 5.88 27.46 -12.11
N GLN A 19 4.64 27.08 -11.78
CA GLN A 19 4.36 26.52 -10.47
C GLN A 19 5.13 25.20 -10.39
N SER A 20 6.33 25.28 -9.83
CA SER A 20 7.00 24.08 -9.32
C SER A 20 6.04 23.48 -8.30
N ARG A 21 5.34 22.42 -8.68
CA ARG A 21 4.72 21.52 -7.71
C ARG A 21 5.88 21.02 -6.86
N ALA A 22 6.12 21.69 -5.74
CA ALA A 22 6.91 21.12 -4.70
C ALA A 22 6.28 19.75 -4.42
N PHE A 23 7.04 18.69 -4.68
CA PHE A 23 6.66 17.34 -4.28
C PHE A 23 6.72 17.35 -2.75
N GLU A 24 5.62 17.76 -2.16
CA GLU A 24 5.41 17.71 -0.73
C GLU A 24 5.41 16.22 -0.39
N ARG A 25 6.53 15.74 0.12
CA ARG A 25 6.61 14.41 0.73
C ARG A 25 5.69 14.47 1.94
N GLN A 26 4.43 14.11 1.72
CA GLN A 26 3.53 13.88 2.82
C GLN A 26 4.12 12.74 3.64
N CYS A 27 4.54 13.03 4.86
CA CYS A 27 4.85 11.97 5.80
C CYS A 27 3.63 11.06 5.90
N PRO A 28 3.80 9.73 5.85
CA PRO A 28 2.69 8.81 6.04
C PRO A 28 1.94 9.19 7.32
N LYS A 29 0.62 9.19 7.25
CA LYS A 29 -0.18 9.46 8.46
C LYS A 29 -0.07 8.27 9.40
N PRO A 30 0.09 8.49 10.71
CA PRO A 30 0.03 7.41 11.69
C PRO A 30 -1.27 6.60 11.52
N ILE A 31 -1.16 5.29 11.68
CA ILE A 31 -2.28 4.36 11.64
C ILE A 31 -2.62 4.00 13.08
N GLU A 32 -3.85 4.27 13.47
CA GLU A 32 -4.35 3.92 14.79
C GLU A 32 -5.07 2.57 14.71
N VAL A 33 -4.62 1.61 15.51
CA VAL A 33 -5.25 0.30 15.67
C VAL A 33 -5.57 0.05 17.14
N THR A 34 -6.64 -0.63 17.42
CA THR A 34 -6.96 -1.09 18.77
C THR A 34 -6.04 -2.24 19.18
N TYR A 35 -5.95 -2.53 20.47
CA TYR A 35 -5.17 -3.67 20.96
C TYR A 35 -5.59 -5.00 20.30
N ALA A 36 -6.90 -5.22 20.10
CA ALA A 36 -7.42 -6.45 19.47
C ALA A 36 -7.02 -6.53 17.99
N GLU A 37 -7.10 -5.44 17.26
CA GLU A 37 -6.67 -5.36 15.86
C GLU A 37 -5.15 -5.54 15.71
N ALA A 38 -4.37 -4.95 16.60
CA ALA A 38 -2.92 -5.13 16.66
C ALA A 38 -2.55 -6.61 16.86
N GLN A 39 -3.25 -7.30 17.77
CA GLN A 39 -3.06 -8.71 18.02
C GLN A 39 -3.39 -9.55 16.76
N GLU A 40 -4.53 -9.32 16.11
CA GLU A 40 -4.92 -10.02 14.89
C GLU A 40 -3.93 -9.77 13.73
N LEU A 41 -3.46 -8.53 13.56
CA LEU A 41 -2.44 -8.18 12.56
C LEU A 41 -1.13 -8.92 12.79
N MET A 42 -0.65 -9.00 14.02
CA MET A 42 0.56 -9.72 14.35
C MET A 42 0.41 -11.23 14.12
N GLU A 43 -0.70 -11.82 14.55
CA GLU A 43 -0.97 -13.24 14.37
C GLU A 43 -1.03 -13.64 12.90
N ILE A 44 -1.75 -12.88 12.06
CA ILE A 44 -1.85 -13.21 10.64
C ILE A 44 -0.55 -12.93 9.89
N ALA A 45 0.15 -11.85 10.19
CA ALA A 45 1.43 -11.55 9.56
C ALA A 45 2.48 -12.62 9.90
N SER A 46 2.52 -13.10 11.14
CA SER A 46 3.38 -14.22 11.54
C SER A 46 2.96 -15.52 10.84
N ALA A 47 1.67 -15.82 10.73
CA ALA A 47 1.20 -17.01 10.05
C ALA A 47 1.56 -17.05 8.55
N GLU A 48 1.61 -15.89 7.90
CA GLU A 48 1.88 -15.76 6.47
C GLU A 48 3.37 -15.57 6.15
N ALA A 49 4.10 -14.84 6.97
CA ALA A 49 5.41 -14.32 6.58
C ALA A 49 6.49 -14.37 7.69
N LEU A 50 6.36 -15.22 8.73
CA LEU A 50 7.35 -15.32 9.81
C LEU A 50 8.76 -15.58 9.27
N ASN A 51 8.90 -16.48 8.30
CA ASN A 51 10.17 -16.83 7.66
C ASN A 51 10.77 -15.74 6.78
N GLN A 52 10.05 -14.65 6.54
CA GLN A 52 10.47 -13.52 5.70
C GLN A 52 10.88 -12.30 6.53
N GLY A 53 10.91 -12.46 7.87
CA GLY A 53 11.34 -11.44 8.81
C GLY A 53 10.40 -10.23 8.92
N GLU A 54 10.90 -9.20 9.54
CA GLU A 54 10.16 -7.96 9.82
C GLU A 54 9.53 -7.35 8.56
N ASP A 55 10.30 -7.23 7.47
CA ASP A 55 9.81 -6.59 6.23
C ASP A 55 8.68 -7.40 5.58
N GLY A 56 8.80 -8.73 5.54
CA GLY A 56 7.74 -9.59 5.00
C GLY A 56 6.43 -9.47 5.79
N MET A 57 6.52 -9.45 7.11
CA MET A 57 5.36 -9.27 7.99
C MET A 57 4.76 -7.87 7.85
N LEU A 58 5.58 -6.82 7.73
CA LEU A 58 5.10 -5.45 7.46
C LEU A 58 4.34 -5.36 6.12
N LEU A 59 4.82 -6.03 5.09
CA LEU A 59 4.17 -6.05 3.78
C LEU A 59 2.78 -6.71 3.84
N VAL A 60 2.65 -7.83 4.56
CA VAL A 60 1.35 -8.49 4.79
C VAL A 60 0.38 -7.55 5.53
N MET A 61 0.83 -6.91 6.62
CA MET A 61 0.01 -5.95 7.36
C MET A 61 -0.40 -4.76 6.47
N SER A 62 0.49 -4.26 5.62
CA SER A 62 0.21 -3.16 4.70
C SER A 62 -0.90 -3.51 3.71
N VAL A 63 -0.90 -4.72 3.15
CA VAL A 63 -1.99 -5.21 2.30
C VAL A 63 -3.33 -5.19 3.03
N ILE A 64 -3.37 -5.64 4.29
CA ILE A 64 -4.60 -5.66 5.09
C ILE A 64 -5.14 -4.23 5.29
N ILE A 65 -4.30 -3.30 5.72
CA ILE A 65 -4.68 -1.90 5.97
C ILE A 65 -5.15 -1.21 4.69
N ASN A 66 -4.50 -1.48 3.55
CA ASN A 66 -4.92 -0.92 2.27
C ASN A 66 -6.30 -1.44 1.86
N ARG A 67 -6.57 -2.73 2.08
CA ARG A 67 -7.90 -3.30 1.82
C ARG A 67 -8.97 -2.65 2.68
N VAL A 68 -8.73 -2.48 3.98
CA VAL A 68 -9.66 -1.78 4.89
C VAL A 68 -9.96 -0.36 4.41
N SER A 69 -8.99 0.29 3.78
CA SER A 69 -9.11 1.67 3.27
C SER A 69 -9.78 1.74 1.89
N SER A 70 -10.01 0.61 1.23
CA SER A 70 -10.59 0.52 -0.11
C SER A 70 -12.07 0.17 -0.05
N SER A 71 -12.90 0.81 -0.88
CA SER A 71 -14.32 0.49 -1.01
C SER A 71 -14.61 -0.89 -1.63
N GLU A 72 -13.59 -1.57 -2.16
CA GLU A 72 -13.73 -2.90 -2.80
C GLU A 72 -13.65 -4.06 -1.79
N TYR A 73 -13.25 -3.78 -0.56
CA TYR A 73 -13.04 -4.75 0.49
C TYR A 73 -13.88 -4.42 1.73
N PRO A 74 -13.99 -5.35 2.69
CA PRO A 74 -14.56 -5.05 4.00
C PRO A 74 -13.82 -3.89 4.69
N ASN A 75 -14.53 -3.16 5.54
CA ASN A 75 -14.02 -1.93 6.15
C ASN A 75 -13.44 -2.12 7.57
N THR A 76 -13.23 -3.35 8.00
CA THR A 76 -12.57 -3.68 9.27
C THR A 76 -11.43 -4.67 9.08
N ILE A 77 -10.41 -4.58 9.91
CA ILE A 77 -9.25 -5.49 9.89
C ILE A 77 -9.72 -6.93 10.06
N HIS A 78 -10.61 -7.18 11.03
CA HIS A 78 -11.16 -8.50 11.29
C HIS A 78 -11.83 -9.10 10.05
N GLU A 79 -12.72 -8.37 9.40
CA GLU A 79 -13.44 -8.87 8.21
C GLU A 79 -12.53 -9.09 7.01
N VAL A 80 -11.51 -8.23 6.82
CA VAL A 80 -10.52 -8.43 5.76
C VAL A 80 -9.72 -9.71 5.99
N ILE A 81 -9.22 -9.93 7.22
CA ILE A 81 -8.45 -11.13 7.57
C ILE A 81 -9.29 -12.40 7.39
N HIS A 82 -10.56 -12.36 7.78
CA HIS A 82 -11.45 -13.53 7.75
C HIS A 82 -12.22 -13.71 6.44
N GLN A 83 -11.94 -12.93 5.39
CA GLN A 83 -12.47 -13.20 4.07
C GLN A 83 -12.09 -14.60 3.59
N SER A 84 -13.07 -15.31 3.02
CA SER A 84 -12.85 -16.67 2.53
C SER A 84 -11.70 -16.75 1.52
N HIS A 85 -10.76 -17.65 1.76
CA HIS A 85 -9.62 -17.95 0.88
C HIS A 85 -8.61 -16.81 0.66
N GLN A 86 -8.61 -15.78 1.51
CA GLN A 86 -7.67 -14.66 1.36
C GLN A 86 -6.40 -14.83 2.21
N PHE A 87 -6.53 -15.33 3.43
CA PHE A 87 -5.43 -15.49 4.37
C PHE A 87 -5.47 -16.86 5.07
N TYR A 88 -4.30 -17.31 5.54
CA TYR A 88 -4.18 -18.58 6.26
C TYR A 88 -4.58 -18.42 7.73
N THR A 89 -5.83 -18.13 8.01
CA THR A 89 -6.35 -17.89 9.36
C THR A 89 -6.22 -19.07 10.32
N LYS A 90 -6.12 -20.31 9.79
CA LYS A 90 -5.86 -21.49 10.62
C LYS A 90 -4.50 -21.43 11.32
N GLY A 91 -3.52 -20.79 10.71
CA GLY A 91 -2.18 -20.60 11.28
C GLY A 91 -2.12 -19.57 12.40
N MET A 92 -3.05 -18.62 12.48
CA MET A 92 -3.03 -17.55 13.48
C MET A 92 -2.96 -18.06 14.92
N LYS A 93 -3.74 -19.12 15.25
CA LYS A 93 -3.80 -19.69 16.61
C LYS A 93 -2.47 -20.29 17.11
N SER A 94 -1.58 -20.61 16.20
CA SER A 94 -0.25 -21.17 16.48
C SER A 94 0.87 -20.25 16.02
N ALA A 95 0.55 -19.03 15.63
CA ALA A 95 1.52 -18.05 15.16
C ALA A 95 2.45 -17.65 16.31
N GLU A 96 3.74 -17.65 16.03
CA GLU A 96 4.75 -17.18 16.97
C GLU A 96 4.81 -15.64 16.92
N ILE A 97 4.61 -15.01 18.06
CA ILE A 97 4.70 -13.55 18.19
C ILE A 97 6.15 -13.22 18.60
N THR A 98 6.94 -12.85 17.62
CA THR A 98 8.36 -12.53 17.77
C THR A 98 8.63 -11.04 17.97
N PRO A 99 9.83 -10.61 18.41
CA PRO A 99 10.20 -9.20 18.43
C PRO A 99 10.09 -8.55 17.05
N GLU A 100 10.37 -9.27 15.97
CA GLU A 100 10.31 -8.76 14.59
C GLU A 100 8.88 -8.41 14.17
N VAL A 101 7.86 -9.18 14.57
CA VAL A 101 6.46 -8.83 14.26
C VAL A 101 5.99 -7.61 15.04
N HIS A 102 6.49 -7.40 16.27
CA HIS A 102 6.25 -6.15 17.01
C HIS A 102 6.91 -4.95 16.33
N MET A 103 8.12 -5.13 15.79
CA MET A 103 8.78 -4.06 15.02
C MET A 103 8.04 -3.75 13.73
N ALA A 104 7.55 -4.77 13.01
CA ALA A 104 6.73 -4.59 11.83
C ALA A 104 5.45 -3.78 12.13
N LEU A 105 4.75 -4.13 13.22
CA LEU A 105 3.57 -3.39 13.66
C LEU A 105 3.92 -1.93 14.03
N ALA A 106 4.96 -1.70 14.79
CA ALA A 106 5.39 -0.34 15.16
C ALA A 106 5.71 0.52 13.92
N ARG A 107 6.35 -0.07 12.91
CA ARG A 107 6.61 0.62 11.64
C ARG A 107 5.32 0.94 10.88
N LEU A 108 4.35 0.02 10.86
CA LEU A 108 3.04 0.26 10.27
C LEU A 108 2.31 1.42 10.96
N GLU A 109 2.31 1.46 12.29
CA GLU A 109 1.68 2.53 13.10
C GLU A 109 2.31 3.90 12.85
N MET A 110 3.61 3.97 12.54
CA MET A 110 4.27 5.22 12.14
C MET A 110 3.79 5.74 10.78
N GLY A 111 3.14 4.90 9.99
CA GLY A 111 2.55 5.22 8.70
C GLY A 111 2.82 4.15 7.65
N ASN A 112 1.81 3.86 6.84
CA ASN A 112 1.91 2.85 5.80
C ASN A 112 2.90 3.29 4.70
N LEU A 113 3.98 2.54 4.56
CA LEU A 113 5.04 2.78 3.56
C LEU A 113 4.68 2.21 2.18
N TYR A 114 3.66 1.36 2.09
CA TYR A 114 3.26 0.63 0.89
C TYR A 114 1.77 0.82 0.58
N PRO A 115 1.28 2.05 0.36
CA PRO A 115 -0.14 2.38 0.29
C PRO A 115 -0.86 1.81 -0.94
N GLU A 116 -0.13 1.24 -1.89
CA GLU A 116 -0.69 0.74 -3.15
C GLU A 116 -0.85 -0.77 -3.19
N LEU A 117 -0.25 -1.51 -2.22
CA LEU A 117 -0.31 -2.97 -2.21
C LEU A 117 -1.70 -3.46 -1.77
N VAL A 118 -2.31 -4.33 -2.59
CA VAL A 118 -3.66 -4.86 -2.33
C VAL A 118 -3.73 -6.38 -2.31
N ALA A 119 -2.70 -7.07 -2.79
CA ALA A 119 -2.68 -8.53 -2.82
C ALA A 119 -1.25 -9.05 -2.75
N PHE A 120 -1.11 -10.33 -2.39
CA PHE A 120 0.12 -11.10 -2.52
C PHE A 120 -0.21 -12.58 -2.74
N GLU A 121 0.74 -13.29 -3.32
CA GLU A 121 0.71 -14.74 -3.44
C GLU A 121 2.13 -15.31 -3.40
N ARG A 122 2.26 -16.64 -3.31
CA ARG A 122 3.58 -17.26 -3.41
C ARG A 122 4.20 -16.96 -4.78
N LYS A 123 5.48 -16.62 -4.80
CA LYS A 123 6.23 -16.21 -6.00
C LYS A 123 6.20 -17.23 -7.17
N ASP A 124 5.93 -18.51 -6.87
CA ASP A 124 5.83 -19.56 -7.87
C ASP A 124 4.41 -19.74 -8.43
N ASN A 125 3.46 -18.90 -7.96
CA ASN A 125 2.08 -18.87 -8.39
C ASN A 125 1.85 -17.61 -9.24
N ASN A 126 1.01 -17.67 -10.25
CA ASN A 126 0.71 -16.56 -11.16
C ASN A 126 -0.82 -16.36 -11.29
N ALA A 127 -1.58 -16.81 -10.29
CA ALA A 127 -3.04 -16.76 -10.35
C ALA A 127 -3.56 -15.32 -10.30
N LEU A 128 -2.82 -14.41 -9.67
CA LEU A 128 -3.20 -13.01 -9.51
C LEU A 128 -2.83 -12.12 -10.69
N ASP A 129 -1.94 -12.54 -11.60
CA ASP A 129 -1.47 -11.74 -12.74
C ASP A 129 -2.59 -11.28 -13.68
N MET A 130 -3.69 -12.04 -13.77
CA MET A 130 -4.83 -11.66 -14.60
C MET A 130 -5.67 -10.53 -13.98
N TYR A 131 -5.62 -10.34 -12.66
CA TYR A 131 -6.44 -9.37 -11.91
C TYR A 131 -5.68 -8.15 -11.46
N TYR A 132 -4.39 -8.29 -11.17
CA TYR A 132 -3.53 -7.27 -10.56
C TYR A 132 -2.27 -7.04 -11.38
N SER A 133 -1.57 -5.94 -11.08
CA SER A 133 -0.25 -5.65 -11.64
C SER A 133 0.82 -6.03 -10.61
N GLU A 134 1.80 -6.84 -11.00
CA GLU A 134 2.94 -7.15 -10.15
C GLU A 134 3.69 -5.87 -9.77
N ALA A 135 3.96 -5.70 -8.48
CA ALA A 135 4.75 -4.61 -7.95
C ALA A 135 6.21 -5.04 -7.74
N PHE A 136 6.42 -6.07 -6.94
CA PHE A 136 7.74 -6.65 -6.67
C PHE A 136 7.60 -7.99 -5.92
N THR A 137 8.71 -8.72 -5.85
CA THR A 137 8.83 -9.94 -5.04
C THR A 137 9.66 -9.68 -3.79
N HIS A 138 9.21 -10.17 -2.63
CA HIS A 138 9.96 -10.18 -1.37
C HIS A 138 9.88 -11.58 -0.74
N GLY A 139 11.02 -12.18 -0.44
CA GLY A 139 11.09 -13.52 0.11
C GLY A 139 10.38 -14.55 -0.77
N ASP A 140 9.35 -15.16 -0.25
CA ASP A 140 8.54 -16.18 -0.92
C ASP A 140 7.24 -15.64 -1.52
N HIS A 141 7.00 -14.32 -1.45
CA HIS A 141 5.79 -13.68 -1.95
C HIS A 141 6.07 -12.71 -3.09
N THR A 142 5.16 -12.68 -4.06
CA THR A 142 5.00 -11.59 -5.03
C THR A 142 3.85 -10.71 -4.59
N PHE A 143 4.07 -9.42 -4.56
CA PHE A 143 3.11 -8.39 -4.14
C PHE A 143 2.55 -7.65 -5.34
N TYR A 144 1.30 -7.22 -5.24
CA TYR A 144 0.52 -6.67 -6.34
C TYR A 144 -0.19 -5.37 -5.98
N THR A 145 -0.37 -4.53 -7.00
CA THR A 145 -1.21 -3.34 -6.98
C THR A 145 -2.44 -3.53 -7.87
N CYS A 146 -3.44 -2.65 -7.74
CA CYS A 146 -4.57 -2.63 -8.68
C CYS A 146 -4.07 -2.39 -10.10
N LYS A 147 -4.72 -3.01 -11.09
CA LYS A 147 -4.55 -2.64 -12.51
C LYS A 147 -5.23 -1.30 -12.76
N HIS A 148 -4.52 -0.38 -13.36
CA HIS A 148 -5.03 0.90 -13.83
C HIS A 148 -5.45 0.82 -15.30
#